data_96571498ce6a386ef81306f06fedaefc
#
_entry.id   96571498ce6a386ef81306f06fedaefc
#
_cell.length_a   1.000
_cell.length_b   1.000
_cell.length_c   1.000
_cell.angle_alpha   90.00
_cell.angle_beta   90.00
_cell.angle_gamma   90.00
#
_symmetry.space_group_name_H-M   'P 1'
#
loop_
_entity.id
_entity.type
_entity.pdbx_description
1 polymer ?
#
loop_
_entity_poly.entity_id
_entity_poly.type
_entity_poly.pdbx_seq_one_letter_code
_entity_poly.pdbx_strand_id
1 'polypeptide(L)'
;MNSTDPEPAQAPRLAESDSDYLRTLGEHVRDLRVRRGMTRAILARDSGVSLRYLAQLESGQGNISILRLRQVAQAMAMPLEEIIRVGPEQPAELTLLGQFLARLSPPELVEAQNLLRGAFEKKSRRNRIALVGLRGAGKSSLGKLLAEQLKVPFIELTDVIEQSVGTPLSVVFSLYGQAAYRRYERRALERLIETHESFVLATGGSISTEPATFDELLTACFTVWLKASPAEHMARVVAQGDRRPMGENREAMQDLERILVGREAMYRKADATVNTSGLDIEQSLAELLKQISV
;
A
#
# COMPACT_ATOMS: atom_id res chain seq x y z
N MET A 1 14.59 52.83 -14.08
CA MET A 1 14.22 51.58 -14.74
C MET A 1 15.33 50.58 -14.47
N ASN A 2 15.27 49.91 -13.37
CA ASN A 2 16.16 48.78 -13.05
C ASN A 2 15.29 47.54 -12.97
N SER A 3 15.38 46.74 -14.04
CA SER A 3 14.81 45.41 -14.08
C SER A 3 15.76 44.49 -13.32
N THR A 4 15.36 44.03 -12.15
CA THR A 4 15.98 42.95 -11.43
C THR A 4 15.21 41.68 -11.81
N ASP A 5 15.78 40.91 -12.76
CA ASP A 5 15.33 39.56 -13.03
C ASP A 5 15.57 38.67 -11.78
N PRO A 6 14.63 37.85 -11.37
CA PRO A 6 14.84 36.93 -10.26
C PRO A 6 15.81 35.81 -10.70
N GLU A 7 16.87 35.64 -9.93
CA GLU A 7 17.82 34.54 -10.01
C GLU A 7 17.09 33.19 -10.01
N PRO A 8 17.39 32.25 -10.91
CA PRO A 8 16.72 30.97 -10.96
C PRO A 8 17.02 30.19 -9.68
N ALA A 9 15.97 29.78 -8.97
CA ALA A 9 16.03 28.97 -7.76
C ALA A 9 16.90 27.73 -7.97
N GLN A 10 17.94 27.59 -7.17
CA GLN A 10 18.82 26.44 -7.15
C GLN A 10 18.00 25.16 -6.88
N ALA A 11 18.07 24.23 -7.82
CA ALA A 11 17.46 22.90 -7.66
C ALA A 11 18.08 22.18 -6.45
N PRO A 12 17.30 21.69 -5.48
CA PRO A 12 17.84 21.16 -4.26
C PRO A 12 18.29 19.70 -4.42
N ARG A 13 19.54 19.39 -4.04
CA ARG A 13 20.07 18.10 -3.55
C ARG A 13 19.98 16.84 -4.45
N LEU A 14 19.79 16.94 -5.74
CA LEU A 14 19.89 15.80 -6.66
C LEU A 14 21.34 15.46 -7.04
N ALA A 15 22.27 16.40 -6.90
CA ALA A 15 23.66 16.26 -7.35
C ALA A 15 24.49 15.20 -6.58
N GLU A 16 24.29 15.06 -5.26
CA GLU A 16 24.99 14.02 -4.48
C GLU A 16 24.41 12.63 -4.76
N SER A 17 23.08 12.52 -4.95
CA SER A 17 22.42 11.27 -5.31
C SER A 17 22.79 10.77 -6.71
N ASP A 18 23.02 11.68 -7.66
CA ASP A 18 23.40 11.33 -9.03
C ASP A 18 24.83 10.79 -9.11
N SER A 19 25.77 11.41 -8.39
CA SER A 19 27.15 10.95 -8.34
C SER A 19 27.29 9.59 -7.65
N ASP A 20 26.52 9.35 -6.59
CA ASP A 20 26.48 8.07 -5.91
C ASP A 20 25.86 6.98 -6.78
N TYR A 21 24.80 7.29 -7.50
CA TYR A 21 24.20 6.38 -8.47
C TYR A 21 25.18 6.01 -9.59
N LEU A 22 25.86 6.99 -10.19
CA LEU A 22 26.85 6.73 -11.25
C LEU A 22 28.02 5.90 -10.77
N ARG A 23 28.47 6.10 -9.52
CA ARG A 23 29.54 5.29 -8.90
C ARG A 23 29.09 3.84 -8.72
N THR A 24 27.89 3.63 -8.17
CA THR A 24 27.33 2.29 -7.95
C THR A 24 27.05 1.58 -9.27
N LEU A 25 26.56 2.29 -10.28
CA LEU A 25 26.39 1.77 -11.64
C LEU A 25 27.73 1.35 -12.25
N GLY A 26 28.76 2.17 -12.08
CA GLY A 26 30.09 1.88 -12.60
C GLY A 26 30.70 0.63 -11.97
N GLU A 27 30.62 0.50 -10.65
CA GLU A 27 31.05 -0.68 -9.90
C GLU A 27 30.27 -1.93 -10.39
N HIS A 28 28.97 -1.82 -10.55
CA HIS A 28 28.12 -2.92 -11.03
C HIS A 28 28.51 -3.37 -12.45
N VAL A 29 28.71 -2.45 -13.37
CA VAL A 29 29.17 -2.76 -14.75
C VAL A 29 30.54 -3.47 -14.72
N ARG A 30 31.46 -3.02 -13.88
CA ARG A 30 32.76 -3.64 -13.69
C ARG A 30 32.61 -5.09 -13.18
N ASP A 31 31.78 -5.33 -12.19
CA ASP A 31 31.55 -6.64 -11.60
C ASP A 31 30.92 -7.60 -12.62
N LEU A 32 29.92 -7.15 -13.38
CA LEU A 32 29.31 -7.91 -14.44
C LEU A 32 30.34 -8.33 -15.52
N ARG A 33 31.20 -7.38 -15.91
CA ARG A 33 32.28 -7.65 -16.89
C ARG A 33 33.27 -8.70 -16.33
N VAL A 34 33.70 -8.53 -15.08
CA VAL A 34 34.66 -9.46 -14.43
C VAL A 34 34.07 -10.84 -14.29
N ARG A 35 32.82 -10.97 -13.87
CA ARG A 35 32.09 -12.26 -13.76
C ARG A 35 32.00 -12.98 -15.10
N ARG A 36 32.01 -12.26 -16.23
CA ARG A 36 32.06 -12.82 -17.60
C ARG A 36 33.48 -13.11 -18.11
N GLY A 37 34.50 -12.91 -17.28
CA GLY A 37 35.90 -13.13 -17.67
C GLY A 37 36.41 -12.12 -18.72
N MET A 38 35.71 -11.00 -18.93
CA MET A 38 36.06 -10.01 -19.95
C MET A 38 37.06 -8.97 -19.39
N THR A 39 38.12 -8.68 -20.16
CA THR A 39 38.94 -7.49 -19.93
C THR A 39 38.25 -6.26 -20.47
N ARG A 40 38.63 -5.05 -20.01
CA ARG A 40 38.13 -3.79 -20.63
C ARG A 40 38.44 -3.72 -22.12
N ALA A 41 39.58 -4.27 -22.54
CA ALA A 41 39.98 -4.29 -23.95
C ALA A 41 39.01 -5.16 -24.79
N ILE A 42 38.62 -6.32 -24.27
CA ILE A 42 37.63 -7.19 -24.91
C ILE A 42 36.28 -6.47 -24.98
N LEU A 43 35.81 -5.90 -23.87
CA LEU A 43 34.56 -5.17 -23.85
C LEU A 43 34.57 -3.95 -24.78
N ALA A 44 35.67 -3.21 -24.85
CA ALA A 44 35.80 -2.07 -25.77
C ALA A 44 35.69 -2.52 -27.25
N ARG A 45 36.38 -3.59 -27.62
CA ARG A 45 36.33 -4.15 -28.97
C ARG A 45 34.93 -4.61 -29.31
N ASP A 46 34.27 -5.33 -28.44
CA ASP A 46 33.00 -5.99 -28.73
C ASP A 46 31.80 -5.01 -28.63
N SER A 47 31.89 -3.96 -27.81
CA SER A 47 30.86 -2.93 -27.69
C SER A 47 31.04 -1.73 -28.63
N GLY A 48 32.25 -1.54 -29.19
CA GLY A 48 32.59 -0.32 -29.95
C GLY A 48 32.73 0.94 -29.08
N VAL A 49 32.75 0.78 -27.74
CA VAL A 49 32.96 1.88 -26.78
C VAL A 49 34.45 1.97 -26.43
N SER A 50 35.03 3.19 -26.49
CA SER A 50 36.45 3.35 -26.24
C SER A 50 36.90 2.90 -24.84
N LEU A 51 38.13 2.41 -24.72
CA LEU A 51 38.73 1.99 -23.43
C LEU A 51 38.66 3.13 -22.37
N ARG A 52 38.92 4.38 -22.80
CA ARG A 52 38.85 5.55 -21.93
C ARG A 52 37.44 5.74 -21.39
N TYR A 53 36.44 5.60 -22.25
CA TYR A 53 35.04 5.81 -21.88
C TYR A 53 34.55 4.70 -20.94
N LEU A 54 34.95 3.45 -21.18
CA LEU A 54 34.66 2.34 -20.25
C LEU A 54 35.34 2.52 -18.90
N ALA A 55 36.56 3.05 -18.86
CA ALA A 55 37.23 3.36 -17.60
C ALA A 55 36.47 4.45 -16.81
N GLN A 56 36.01 5.50 -17.48
CA GLN A 56 35.17 6.55 -16.86
C GLN A 56 33.82 6.01 -16.40
N LEU A 57 33.17 5.16 -17.16
CA LEU A 57 31.92 4.48 -16.74
C LEU A 57 32.17 3.66 -15.48
N GLU A 58 33.16 2.77 -15.47
CA GLU A 58 33.44 1.87 -14.35
C GLU A 58 33.95 2.60 -13.09
N SER A 59 34.42 3.83 -13.22
CA SER A 59 34.82 4.70 -12.08
C SER A 59 33.70 5.64 -11.62
N GLY A 60 32.54 5.62 -12.27
CA GLY A 60 31.44 6.53 -11.95
C GLY A 60 31.67 7.99 -12.34
N GLN A 61 32.71 8.27 -13.13
CA GLN A 61 33.10 9.65 -13.52
C GLN A 61 32.48 10.12 -14.83
N GLY A 62 31.63 9.33 -15.48
CA GLY A 62 31.08 9.63 -16.77
C GLY A 62 29.58 9.44 -16.84
N ASN A 63 28.87 10.41 -17.43
CA ASN A 63 27.48 10.24 -17.76
C ASN A 63 27.38 9.53 -19.12
N ILE A 64 27.07 8.23 -19.08
CA ILE A 64 26.98 7.40 -20.29
C ILE A 64 25.60 7.57 -20.93
N SER A 65 25.57 7.78 -22.25
CA SER A 65 24.29 7.74 -22.97
C SER A 65 23.68 6.35 -22.98
N ILE A 66 22.35 6.27 -22.98
CA ILE A 66 21.61 4.99 -22.98
C ILE A 66 21.97 4.11 -24.19
N LEU A 67 22.32 4.72 -25.33
CA LEU A 67 22.75 3.97 -26.51
C LEU A 67 24.10 3.28 -26.30
N ARG A 68 25.04 3.95 -25.62
CA ARG A 68 26.35 3.37 -25.29
C ARG A 68 26.19 2.27 -24.23
N LEU A 69 25.33 2.50 -23.24
CA LEU A 69 25.03 1.48 -22.23
C LEU A 69 24.38 0.23 -22.84
N ARG A 70 23.51 0.39 -23.86
CA ARG A 70 22.95 -0.71 -24.63
C ARG A 70 24.01 -1.47 -25.43
N GLN A 71 24.99 -0.78 -26.01
CA GLN A 71 26.12 -1.43 -26.71
C GLN A 71 26.95 -2.28 -25.72
N VAL A 72 27.20 -1.76 -24.52
CA VAL A 72 27.88 -2.49 -23.44
C VAL A 72 27.08 -3.73 -23.02
N ALA A 73 25.76 -3.60 -22.85
CA ALA A 73 24.86 -4.71 -22.54
C ALA A 73 24.91 -5.81 -23.61
N GLN A 74 24.81 -5.44 -24.87
CA GLN A 74 24.88 -6.37 -26.01
C GLN A 74 26.23 -7.09 -26.07
N ALA A 75 27.34 -6.40 -25.84
CA ALA A 75 28.67 -7.01 -25.82
C ALA A 75 28.85 -8.00 -24.67
N MET A 76 28.14 -7.79 -23.57
CA MET A 76 28.10 -8.72 -22.43
C MET A 76 26.99 -9.78 -22.56
N ALA A 77 26.25 -9.83 -23.67
CA ALA A 77 25.12 -10.74 -23.90
C ALA A 77 24.10 -10.73 -22.75
N MET A 78 23.64 -9.52 -22.34
CA MET A 78 22.70 -9.34 -21.25
C MET A 78 21.67 -8.25 -21.57
N PRO A 79 20.48 -8.27 -20.94
CA PRO A 79 19.50 -7.20 -21.03
C PRO A 79 20.03 -5.89 -20.45
N LEU A 80 19.63 -4.75 -21.01
CA LEU A 80 20.00 -3.43 -20.50
C LEU A 80 19.53 -3.21 -19.07
N GLU A 81 18.36 -3.74 -18.72
CA GLU A 81 17.75 -3.66 -17.42
C GLU A 81 18.64 -4.26 -16.32
N GLU A 82 19.41 -5.29 -16.66
CA GLU A 82 20.33 -5.93 -15.71
C GLU A 82 21.54 -5.05 -15.42
N ILE A 83 22.01 -4.27 -16.40
CA ILE A 83 23.09 -3.30 -16.21
C ILE A 83 22.66 -2.14 -15.31
N ILE A 84 21.46 -1.58 -15.55
CA ILE A 84 20.98 -0.40 -14.83
C ILE A 84 20.36 -0.74 -13.47
N ARG A 85 20.17 -2.02 -13.17
CA ARG A 85 19.65 -2.47 -11.88
C ARG A 85 20.74 -2.32 -10.81
N VAL A 86 20.73 -1.16 -10.19
CA VAL A 86 21.64 -0.84 -9.07
C VAL A 86 20.86 -1.08 -7.77
N GLY A 87 21.33 -2.03 -6.96
CA GLY A 87 20.68 -2.37 -5.70
C GLY A 87 21.17 -3.71 -5.14
N PRO A 88 20.65 -4.13 -3.98
CA PRO A 88 21.03 -5.44 -3.43
C PRO A 88 20.68 -6.56 -4.42
N GLU A 89 21.57 -7.55 -4.50
CA GLU A 89 21.34 -8.73 -5.35
C GLU A 89 20.01 -9.36 -4.99
N GLN A 90 19.15 -9.56 -6.02
CA GLN A 90 17.91 -10.28 -5.81
C GLN A 90 18.22 -11.74 -5.46
N PRO A 91 17.48 -12.33 -4.51
CA PRO A 91 17.58 -13.76 -4.24
C PRO A 91 17.48 -14.58 -5.53
N ALA A 92 18.31 -15.61 -5.65
CA ALA A 92 18.31 -16.47 -6.84
C ALA A 92 16.93 -17.08 -7.12
N GLU A 93 16.17 -17.33 -6.05
CA GLU A 93 14.80 -17.85 -6.09
C GLU A 93 13.85 -16.89 -6.82
N LEU A 94 13.99 -15.58 -6.60
CA LEU A 94 13.17 -14.57 -7.26
C LEU A 94 13.48 -14.50 -8.77
N THR A 95 14.75 -14.64 -9.13
CA THR A 95 15.18 -14.70 -10.54
C THR A 95 14.62 -15.94 -11.23
N LEU A 96 14.72 -17.11 -10.60
CA LEU A 96 14.18 -18.35 -11.13
C LEU A 96 12.65 -18.32 -11.26
N LEU A 97 11.96 -17.77 -10.25
CA LEU A 97 10.51 -17.58 -10.28
C LEU A 97 10.11 -16.66 -11.43
N GLY A 98 10.81 -15.54 -11.63
CA GLY A 98 10.57 -14.62 -12.74
C GLY A 98 10.75 -15.29 -14.11
N GLN A 99 11.80 -16.10 -14.27
CA GLN A 99 12.03 -16.86 -15.50
C GLN A 99 10.94 -17.93 -15.75
N PHE A 100 10.43 -18.56 -14.69
CA PHE A 100 9.33 -19.52 -14.79
C PHE A 100 8.05 -18.79 -15.23
N LEU A 101 7.69 -17.69 -14.56
CA LEU A 101 6.49 -16.91 -14.89
C LEU A 101 6.53 -16.33 -16.31
N ALA A 102 7.70 -15.94 -16.79
CA ALA A 102 7.86 -15.41 -18.15
C ALA A 102 7.58 -16.43 -19.27
N ARG A 103 7.49 -17.74 -18.95
CA ARG A 103 7.16 -18.82 -19.90
C ARG A 103 5.67 -19.13 -19.96
N LEU A 104 4.88 -18.60 -19.02
CA LEU A 104 3.45 -18.84 -18.93
C LEU A 104 2.69 -18.00 -19.95
N SER A 105 1.60 -18.56 -20.46
CA SER A 105 0.62 -17.81 -21.26
C SER A 105 -0.15 -16.81 -20.38
N PRO A 106 -0.79 -15.78 -20.95
CA PRO A 106 -1.56 -14.82 -20.18
C PRO A 106 -2.64 -15.44 -19.24
N PRO A 107 -3.40 -16.47 -19.65
CA PRO A 107 -4.32 -17.14 -18.72
C PRO A 107 -3.62 -17.84 -17.56
N GLU A 108 -2.51 -18.55 -17.84
CA GLU A 108 -1.73 -19.25 -16.81
C GLU A 108 -1.05 -18.28 -15.84
N LEU A 109 -0.66 -17.08 -16.30
CA LEU A 109 -0.13 -16.02 -15.41
C LEU A 109 -1.19 -15.56 -14.41
N VAL A 110 -2.45 -15.40 -14.83
CA VAL A 110 -3.57 -15.05 -13.95
C VAL A 110 -3.80 -16.14 -12.92
N GLU A 111 -3.76 -17.41 -13.35
CA GLU A 111 -3.91 -18.56 -12.44
C GLU A 111 -2.75 -18.63 -11.42
N ALA A 112 -1.51 -18.51 -11.88
CA ALA A 112 -0.32 -18.47 -11.02
C ALA A 112 -0.40 -17.31 -10.00
N GLN A 113 -0.84 -16.14 -10.42
CA GLN A 113 -1.05 -15.00 -9.52
C GLN A 113 -2.09 -15.31 -8.44
N ASN A 114 -3.21 -15.92 -8.81
CA ASN A 114 -4.26 -16.31 -7.86
C ASN A 114 -3.78 -17.39 -6.87
N LEU A 115 -3.01 -18.36 -7.34
CA LEU A 115 -2.41 -19.40 -6.49
C LEU A 115 -1.40 -18.80 -5.50
N LEU A 116 -0.50 -17.93 -5.96
CA LEU A 116 0.47 -17.25 -5.09
C LEU A 116 -0.22 -16.37 -4.06
N ARG A 117 -1.21 -15.58 -4.48
CA ARG A 117 -2.04 -14.81 -3.55
C ARG A 117 -2.73 -15.70 -2.54
N GLY A 118 -3.38 -16.77 -2.99
CA GLY A 118 -4.06 -17.72 -2.10
C GLY A 118 -3.12 -18.37 -1.08
N ALA A 119 -1.88 -18.68 -1.49
CA ALA A 119 -0.91 -19.36 -0.63
C ALA A 119 -0.20 -18.42 0.37
N PHE A 120 0.16 -17.20 -0.05
CA PHE A 120 1.03 -16.33 0.73
C PHE A 120 0.31 -15.13 1.35
N GLU A 121 -0.64 -14.52 0.67
CA GLU A 121 -1.36 -13.36 1.20
C GLU A 121 -2.34 -13.72 2.32
N LYS A 122 -2.95 -14.91 2.28
CA LYS A 122 -3.86 -15.34 3.36
C LYS A 122 -3.19 -15.34 4.73
N LYS A 123 -1.93 -15.76 4.83
CA LYS A 123 -1.21 -15.80 6.10
C LYS A 123 -0.80 -14.41 6.58
N SER A 124 -0.33 -13.56 5.68
CA SER A 124 0.04 -12.17 5.99
C SER A 124 -1.18 -11.30 6.31
N ARG A 125 -2.28 -11.47 5.56
CA ARG A 125 -3.52 -10.73 5.78
C ARG A 125 -4.17 -11.03 7.13
N ARG A 126 -4.08 -12.26 7.62
CA ARG A 126 -4.66 -12.66 8.92
C ARG A 126 -3.97 -12.03 10.13
N ASN A 127 -2.75 -11.54 9.98
CA ASN A 127 -2.08 -10.76 11.01
C ASN A 127 -2.63 -9.32 11.10
N ARG A 128 -3.26 -8.83 10.03
CA ARG A 128 -3.83 -7.49 9.92
C ARG A 128 -5.34 -7.62 9.79
N ILE A 129 -6.07 -7.40 10.87
CA ILE A 129 -7.52 -7.54 10.90
C ILE A 129 -8.16 -6.17 10.77
N ALA A 130 -9.00 -5.95 9.76
CA ALA A 130 -9.70 -4.69 9.56
C ALA A 130 -11.21 -4.87 9.79
N LEU A 131 -11.75 -4.11 10.74
CA LEU A 131 -13.18 -4.07 11.02
C LEU A 131 -13.82 -2.99 10.15
N VAL A 132 -14.75 -3.40 9.29
CA VAL A 132 -15.53 -2.53 8.41
C VAL A 132 -17.01 -2.54 8.79
N GLY A 133 -17.73 -1.51 8.41
CA GLY A 133 -19.15 -1.38 8.72
C GLY A 133 -19.53 0.06 9.03
N LEU A 134 -20.81 0.35 9.13
CA LEU A 134 -21.31 1.68 9.41
C LEU A 134 -20.88 2.19 10.79
N ARG A 135 -21.05 3.49 10.99
CA ARG A 135 -20.93 4.10 12.31
C ARG A 135 -21.92 3.45 13.29
N GLY A 136 -21.50 3.23 14.53
CA GLY A 136 -22.32 2.51 15.51
C GLY A 136 -22.33 0.97 15.35
N ALA A 137 -21.55 0.40 14.41
CA ALA A 137 -21.42 -1.06 14.26
C ALA A 137 -20.61 -1.74 15.39
N GLY A 138 -19.97 -0.97 16.28
CA GLY A 138 -19.16 -1.51 17.36
C GLY A 138 -17.68 -1.74 17.02
N LYS A 139 -17.19 -1.22 15.90
CA LYS A 139 -15.81 -1.43 15.42
C LYS A 139 -14.74 -1.10 16.47
N SER A 140 -14.83 0.09 17.08
CA SER A 140 -13.85 0.54 18.08
C SER A 140 -13.90 -0.30 19.36
N SER A 141 -15.09 -0.59 19.85
CA SER A 141 -15.26 -1.39 21.09
C SER A 141 -14.80 -2.82 20.91
N LEU A 142 -15.26 -3.49 19.86
CA LEU A 142 -14.86 -4.87 19.55
C LEU A 142 -13.39 -4.93 19.10
N GLY A 143 -12.91 -3.92 18.37
CA GLY A 143 -11.53 -3.86 17.91
C GLY A 143 -10.53 -3.78 19.06
N LYS A 144 -10.81 -3.00 20.09
CA LYS A 144 -9.96 -2.90 21.30
C LYS A 144 -9.87 -4.24 22.03
N LEU A 145 -11.01 -4.88 22.27
CA LEU A 145 -11.06 -6.18 22.94
C LEU A 145 -10.38 -7.28 22.12
N LEU A 146 -10.59 -7.28 20.81
CA LEU A 146 -9.93 -8.22 19.90
C LEU A 146 -8.41 -8.03 19.89
N ALA A 147 -7.94 -6.80 19.82
CA ALA A 147 -6.52 -6.48 19.81
C ALA A 147 -5.82 -6.90 21.11
N GLU A 148 -6.49 -6.67 22.25
CA GLU A 148 -6.02 -7.12 23.56
C GLU A 148 -5.89 -8.64 23.61
N GLN A 149 -6.88 -9.37 23.12
CA GLN A 149 -6.88 -10.83 23.12
C GLN A 149 -5.83 -11.42 22.17
N LEU A 150 -5.60 -10.78 21.02
CA LEU A 150 -4.58 -11.18 20.05
C LEU A 150 -3.18 -10.66 20.40
N LYS A 151 -3.07 -9.77 21.40
CA LYS A 151 -1.82 -9.09 21.81
C LYS A 151 -1.16 -8.32 20.65
N VAL A 152 -1.96 -7.63 19.85
CA VAL A 152 -1.53 -6.78 18.75
C VAL A 152 -2.02 -5.33 18.95
N PRO A 153 -1.41 -4.33 18.31
CA PRO A 153 -1.89 -2.95 18.39
C PRO A 153 -3.33 -2.81 17.89
N PHE A 154 -4.15 -2.02 18.62
CA PHE A 154 -5.41 -1.51 18.13
C PHE A 154 -5.21 -0.13 17.51
N ILE A 155 -5.73 0.09 16.32
CA ILE A 155 -5.56 1.34 15.56
C ILE A 155 -6.93 1.82 15.07
N GLU A 156 -7.24 3.09 15.31
CA GLU A 156 -8.34 3.82 14.67
C GLU A 156 -7.78 4.55 13.44
N LEU A 157 -8.26 4.24 12.25
CA LEU A 157 -7.78 4.90 11.04
C LEU A 157 -8.00 6.41 11.08
N THR A 158 -9.09 6.85 11.70
CA THR A 158 -9.42 8.27 11.90
C THR A 158 -8.38 9.00 12.74
N ASP A 159 -7.86 8.37 13.78
CA ASP A 159 -6.86 8.97 14.66
C ASP A 159 -5.52 9.12 13.93
N VAL A 160 -5.17 8.13 13.10
CA VAL A 160 -3.96 8.19 12.25
C VAL A 160 -4.06 9.33 11.25
N ILE A 161 -5.23 9.55 10.67
CA ILE A 161 -5.47 10.68 9.75
C ILE A 161 -5.31 12.01 10.51
N GLU A 162 -5.97 12.18 11.68
CA GLU A 162 -5.87 13.40 12.48
C GLU A 162 -4.42 13.69 12.89
N GLN A 163 -3.69 12.68 13.33
CA GLN A 163 -2.27 12.82 13.67
C GLN A 163 -1.41 13.22 12.45
N SER A 164 -1.68 12.65 11.28
CA SER A 164 -0.91 12.95 10.06
C SER A 164 -1.16 14.36 9.53
N VAL A 165 -2.36 14.90 9.74
CA VAL A 165 -2.77 16.24 9.28
C VAL A 165 -2.54 17.30 10.35
N GLY A 166 -2.43 16.88 11.62
CA GLY A 166 -2.25 17.79 12.76
C GLY A 166 -3.52 18.56 13.14
N THR A 167 -4.71 18.11 12.70
CA THR A 167 -5.98 18.79 12.95
C THR A 167 -7.15 17.79 13.00
N PRO A 168 -8.21 18.09 13.76
CA PRO A 168 -9.39 17.23 13.82
C PRO A 168 -10.07 17.02 12.45
N LEU A 169 -10.68 15.86 12.25
CA LEU A 169 -11.39 15.53 11.00
C LEU A 169 -12.48 16.53 10.63
N SER A 170 -13.17 17.11 11.63
CA SER A 170 -14.17 18.16 11.39
C SER A 170 -13.58 19.35 10.64
N VAL A 171 -12.36 19.73 10.98
CA VAL A 171 -11.61 20.80 10.30
C VAL A 171 -11.14 20.36 8.92
N VAL A 172 -10.68 19.10 8.79
CA VAL A 172 -10.29 18.53 7.47
C VAL A 172 -11.47 18.60 6.51
N PHE A 173 -12.66 18.17 6.93
CA PHE A 173 -13.87 18.23 6.09
C PHE A 173 -14.30 19.65 5.76
N SER A 174 -14.26 20.58 6.71
CA SER A 174 -14.73 21.95 6.50
C SER A 174 -13.77 22.77 5.63
N LEU A 175 -12.46 22.62 5.81
CA LEU A 175 -11.45 23.41 5.08
C LEU A 175 -11.00 22.78 3.76
N TYR A 176 -10.82 21.47 3.75
CA TYR A 176 -10.18 20.78 2.61
C TYR A 176 -11.17 19.90 1.81
N GLY A 177 -12.38 19.71 2.34
CA GLY A 177 -13.44 18.95 1.69
C GLY A 177 -13.23 17.43 1.67
N GLN A 178 -14.22 16.73 1.14
CA GLN A 178 -14.26 15.27 1.14
C GLN A 178 -13.13 14.63 0.30
N ALA A 179 -12.78 15.24 -0.84
CA ALA A 179 -11.73 14.73 -1.71
C ALA A 179 -10.34 14.72 -1.03
N ALA A 180 -10.03 15.75 -0.23
CA ALA A 180 -8.80 15.78 0.55
C ALA A 180 -8.79 14.71 1.64
N TYR A 181 -9.91 14.55 2.37
CA TYR A 181 -10.06 13.49 3.36
C TYR A 181 -9.76 12.10 2.74
N ARG A 182 -10.28 11.80 1.54
CA ARG A 182 -10.04 10.53 0.85
C ARG A 182 -8.56 10.29 0.54
N ARG A 183 -7.82 11.34 0.15
CA ARG A 183 -6.37 11.23 -0.06
C ARG A 183 -5.62 10.94 1.24
N TYR A 184 -6.02 11.57 2.35
CA TYR A 184 -5.41 11.31 3.65
C TYR A 184 -5.77 9.91 4.17
N GLU A 185 -7.02 9.48 4.02
CA GLU A 185 -7.49 8.14 4.40
C GLU A 185 -6.67 7.04 3.69
N ARG A 186 -6.48 7.18 2.38
CA ARG A 186 -5.67 6.27 1.59
C ARG A 186 -4.20 6.25 2.04
N ARG A 187 -3.56 7.39 2.15
CA ARG A 187 -2.15 7.49 2.60
C ARG A 187 -1.95 6.94 4.01
N ALA A 188 -2.90 7.17 4.90
CA ALA A 188 -2.84 6.63 6.25
C ALA A 188 -2.91 5.10 6.23
N LEU A 189 -3.77 4.52 5.40
CA LEU A 189 -3.87 3.07 5.22
C LEU A 189 -2.58 2.49 4.63
N GLU A 190 -2.08 3.04 3.53
CA GLU A 190 -0.81 2.64 2.89
C GLU A 190 0.33 2.60 3.91
N ARG A 191 0.50 3.70 4.66
CA ARG A 191 1.53 3.80 5.69
C ARG A 191 1.38 2.77 6.81
N LEU A 192 0.16 2.48 7.26
CA LEU A 192 -0.08 1.46 8.28
C LEU A 192 0.32 0.07 7.80
N ILE A 193 -0.02 -0.27 6.56
CA ILE A 193 0.32 -1.55 5.94
C ILE A 193 1.84 -1.71 5.81
N GLU A 194 2.56 -0.64 5.48
CA GLU A 194 4.02 -0.63 5.33
C GLU A 194 4.76 -0.74 6.67
N THR A 195 4.22 -0.10 7.72
CA THR A 195 4.95 0.05 9.00
C THR A 195 4.59 -1.00 10.04
N HIS A 196 3.48 -1.75 9.87
CA HIS A 196 3.00 -2.72 10.85
C HIS A 196 2.76 -4.09 10.23
N GLU A 197 3.36 -5.11 10.81
CA GLU A 197 3.16 -6.51 10.39
C GLU A 197 1.84 -7.08 10.92
N SER A 198 1.37 -6.60 12.09
CA SER A 198 0.15 -7.08 12.74
C SER A 198 -0.58 -5.95 13.46
N PHE A 199 -1.91 -5.92 13.32
CA PHE A 199 -2.78 -4.97 14.01
C PHE A 199 -4.25 -5.36 13.89
N VAL A 200 -5.09 -4.74 14.75
CA VAL A 200 -6.54 -4.64 14.55
C VAL A 200 -6.87 -3.20 14.20
N LEU A 201 -7.50 -2.99 13.05
CA LEU A 201 -7.86 -1.67 12.51
C LEU A 201 -9.37 -1.46 12.56
N ALA A 202 -9.80 -0.37 13.19
CA ALA A 202 -11.16 0.14 13.01
C ALA A 202 -11.17 1.21 11.91
N THR A 203 -11.97 0.99 10.87
CA THR A 203 -12.06 1.90 9.73
C THR A 203 -13.16 2.95 9.91
N GLY A 204 -13.05 4.05 9.18
CA GLY A 204 -14.17 4.98 9.01
C GLY A 204 -15.38 4.30 8.36
N GLY A 205 -16.60 4.65 8.81
CA GLY A 205 -17.83 4.06 8.26
C GLY A 205 -18.07 4.32 6.78
N SER A 206 -17.29 5.21 6.18
CA SER A 206 -17.39 5.60 4.76
C SER A 206 -16.27 5.06 3.87
N ILE A 207 -15.36 4.23 4.39
CA ILE A 207 -14.22 3.72 3.61
C ILE A 207 -14.65 2.96 2.35
N SER A 208 -15.77 2.26 2.40
CA SER A 208 -16.33 1.53 1.26
C SER A 208 -16.85 2.41 0.11
N THR A 209 -16.92 3.73 0.30
CA THR A 209 -17.34 4.66 -0.77
C THR A 209 -16.21 5.05 -1.71
N GLU A 210 -14.97 4.71 -1.37
CA GLU A 210 -13.79 4.91 -2.22
C GLU A 210 -13.25 3.54 -2.66
N PRO A 211 -13.57 3.09 -3.89
CA PRO A 211 -13.26 1.73 -4.33
C PRO A 211 -11.78 1.39 -4.25
N ALA A 212 -10.89 2.30 -4.66
CA ALA A 212 -9.46 2.05 -4.67
C ALA A 212 -8.88 1.81 -3.26
N THR A 213 -9.27 2.64 -2.27
CA THR A 213 -8.85 2.48 -0.88
C THR A 213 -9.45 1.23 -0.25
N PHE A 214 -10.70 0.90 -0.60
CA PHE A 214 -11.36 -0.28 -0.08
C PHE A 214 -10.77 -1.57 -0.66
N ASP A 215 -10.45 -1.62 -1.96
CA ASP A 215 -9.80 -2.76 -2.60
C ASP A 215 -8.38 -2.99 -2.04
N GLU A 216 -7.66 -1.92 -1.71
CA GLU A 216 -6.37 -1.99 -1.03
C GLU A 216 -6.51 -2.61 0.38
N LEU A 217 -7.50 -2.17 1.16
CA LEU A 217 -7.83 -2.73 2.46
C LEU A 217 -8.15 -4.23 2.36
N LEU A 218 -8.99 -4.63 1.39
CA LEU A 218 -9.36 -6.03 1.14
C LEU A 218 -8.15 -6.88 0.74
N THR A 219 -7.18 -6.30 0.05
CA THR A 219 -5.96 -7.00 -0.39
C THR A 219 -4.97 -7.19 0.75
N ALA A 220 -4.80 -6.19 1.60
CA ALA A 220 -3.74 -6.15 2.61
C ALA A 220 -4.17 -6.71 3.98
N CYS A 221 -5.48 -6.73 4.30
CA CYS A 221 -6.02 -7.11 5.59
C CYS A 221 -7.04 -8.25 5.48
N PHE A 222 -7.17 -9.04 6.54
CA PHE A 222 -8.34 -9.88 6.75
C PHE A 222 -9.49 -8.99 7.23
N THR A 223 -10.50 -8.84 6.40
CA THR A 223 -11.58 -7.87 6.62
C THR A 223 -12.81 -8.54 7.22
N VAL A 224 -13.36 -7.92 8.26
CA VAL A 224 -14.60 -8.39 8.90
C VAL A 224 -15.64 -7.30 8.86
N TRP A 225 -16.75 -7.59 8.21
CA TRP A 225 -17.91 -6.72 8.23
C TRP A 225 -18.73 -6.93 9.51
N LEU A 226 -18.78 -5.89 10.35
CA LEU A 226 -19.68 -5.85 11.49
C LEU A 226 -21.04 -5.31 11.04
N LYS A 227 -22.03 -6.19 11.01
CA LYS A 227 -23.41 -5.90 10.63
C LYS A 227 -24.29 -5.75 11.87
N ALA A 228 -25.12 -4.73 11.91
CA ALA A 228 -26.17 -4.58 12.91
C ALA A 228 -27.46 -4.11 12.24
N SER A 229 -28.58 -4.24 12.92
CA SER A 229 -29.84 -3.69 12.41
C SER A 229 -29.83 -2.17 12.35
N PRO A 230 -30.58 -1.52 11.44
CA PRO A 230 -30.65 -0.06 11.37
C PRO A 230 -31.02 0.59 12.72
N ALA A 231 -31.95 -0.01 13.44
CA ALA A 231 -32.39 0.47 14.75
C ALA A 231 -31.25 0.48 15.79
N GLU A 232 -30.44 -0.58 15.82
CA GLU A 232 -29.29 -0.68 16.74
C GLU A 232 -28.17 0.28 16.36
N HIS A 233 -27.88 0.44 15.05
CA HIS A 233 -26.96 1.46 14.59
C HIS A 233 -27.36 2.84 15.09
N MET A 234 -28.65 3.20 14.92
CA MET A 234 -29.19 4.46 15.38
C MET A 234 -29.05 4.62 16.90
N ALA A 235 -29.52 3.62 17.67
CA ALA A 235 -29.45 3.66 19.12
C ALA A 235 -28.03 3.84 19.63
N ARG A 236 -27.04 3.12 19.05
CA ARG A 236 -25.63 3.21 19.45
C ARG A 236 -25.00 4.56 19.08
N VAL A 237 -25.34 5.15 17.94
CA VAL A 237 -24.84 6.48 17.54
C VAL A 237 -25.40 7.58 18.44
N VAL A 238 -26.69 7.52 18.79
CA VAL A 238 -27.32 8.46 19.72
C VAL A 238 -26.68 8.36 21.12
N ALA A 239 -26.44 7.13 21.61
CA ALA A 239 -25.77 6.90 22.88
C ALA A 239 -24.33 7.44 22.92
N GLN A 240 -23.64 7.53 21.78
CA GLN A 240 -22.30 8.13 21.66
C GLN A 240 -22.32 9.67 21.61
N GLY A 241 -23.48 10.30 21.75
CA GLY A 241 -23.62 11.76 21.79
C GLY A 241 -23.49 12.47 20.45
N ASP A 242 -23.36 11.74 19.34
CA ASP A 242 -23.31 12.34 18.03
C ASP A 242 -24.73 12.51 17.43
N ARG A 243 -25.19 13.73 17.49
CA ARG A 243 -26.50 14.14 16.98
C ARG A 243 -26.48 14.57 15.49
N ARG A 244 -25.36 14.44 14.79
CA ARG A 244 -25.23 14.78 13.36
C ARG A 244 -25.39 13.52 12.51
N PRO A 245 -26.17 13.50 11.53
CA PRO A 245 -27.39 14.14 11.00
C PRO A 245 -28.66 13.43 11.44
N MET A 246 -28.65 12.77 12.58
CA MET A 246 -29.65 11.83 13.06
C MET A 246 -30.51 12.47 14.18
N GLY A 247 -31.13 13.61 13.88
CA GLY A 247 -32.23 14.09 14.69
C GLY A 247 -33.37 13.05 14.75
N GLU A 248 -34.28 13.17 15.72
CA GLU A 248 -35.43 12.25 15.99
C GLU A 248 -36.38 12.04 14.80
N ASN A 249 -35.95 12.23 13.57
CA ASN A 249 -36.75 12.24 12.38
C ASN A 249 -36.81 10.88 11.67
N ARG A 250 -38.01 10.50 11.25
CA ARG A 250 -38.28 9.35 10.38
C ARG A 250 -37.42 9.36 9.10
N GLU A 251 -37.05 10.55 8.63
CA GLU A 251 -36.17 10.77 7.49
C GLU A 251 -34.73 10.28 7.77
N ALA A 252 -34.21 10.48 8.98
CA ALA A 252 -32.87 10.00 9.35
C ALA A 252 -32.74 8.48 9.36
N MET A 253 -33.80 7.76 9.74
CA MET A 253 -33.83 6.30 9.64
C MET A 253 -33.85 5.84 8.17
N GLN A 254 -34.64 6.47 7.33
CA GLN A 254 -34.70 6.15 5.90
C GLN A 254 -33.36 6.46 5.21
N ASP A 255 -32.67 7.51 5.57
CA ASP A 255 -31.35 7.82 5.04
C ASP A 255 -30.29 6.80 5.51
N LEU A 256 -30.36 6.36 6.76
CA LEU A 256 -29.49 5.29 7.25
C LEU A 256 -29.73 3.97 6.49
N GLU A 257 -30.98 3.61 6.26
CA GLU A 257 -31.33 2.42 5.48
C GLU A 257 -30.84 2.52 4.03
N ARG A 258 -31.01 3.67 3.38
CA ARG A 258 -30.47 3.92 2.03
C ARG A 258 -28.94 3.79 2.00
N ILE A 259 -28.23 4.35 3.00
CA ILE A 259 -26.79 4.24 3.11
C ILE A 259 -26.38 2.77 3.31
N LEU A 260 -27.09 2.02 4.15
CA LEU A 260 -26.84 0.60 4.36
C LEU A 260 -26.98 -0.20 3.07
N VAL A 261 -28.13 -0.04 2.39
CA VAL A 261 -28.40 -0.72 1.11
C VAL A 261 -27.33 -0.36 0.07
N GLY A 262 -27.01 0.93 -0.06
CA GLY A 262 -26.00 1.38 -1.02
C GLY A 262 -24.59 0.87 -0.77
N ARG A 263 -24.24 0.55 0.49
CA ARG A 263 -22.89 0.06 0.86
C ARG A 263 -22.83 -1.46 1.06
N GLU A 264 -23.96 -2.14 1.17
CA GLU A 264 -24.00 -3.57 1.46
C GLU A 264 -23.23 -4.39 0.41
N ALA A 265 -23.35 -4.05 -0.87
CA ALA A 265 -22.62 -4.72 -1.95
C ALA A 265 -21.10 -4.66 -1.78
N MET A 266 -20.59 -3.53 -1.27
CA MET A 266 -19.15 -3.38 -0.99
C MET A 266 -18.74 -4.13 0.27
N TYR A 267 -19.52 -4.01 1.35
CA TYR A 267 -19.22 -4.73 2.59
C TYR A 267 -19.26 -6.26 2.44
N ARG A 268 -20.08 -6.80 1.53
CA ARG A 268 -20.12 -8.24 1.22
C ARG A 268 -18.81 -8.78 0.61
N LYS A 269 -17.92 -7.90 0.15
CA LYS A 269 -16.58 -8.30 -0.31
C LYS A 269 -15.63 -8.64 0.86
N ALA A 270 -16.01 -8.32 2.10
CA ALA A 270 -15.20 -8.66 3.27
C ALA A 270 -15.05 -10.18 3.42
N ASP A 271 -13.91 -10.62 3.98
CA ASP A 271 -13.60 -12.03 4.15
C ASP A 271 -14.58 -12.75 5.10
N ALA A 272 -15.12 -12.03 6.09
CA ALA A 272 -16.10 -12.54 7.03
C ALA A 272 -17.15 -11.48 7.38
N THR A 273 -18.30 -11.95 7.87
CA THR A 273 -19.39 -11.10 8.37
C THR A 273 -19.80 -11.55 9.75
N VAL A 274 -19.83 -10.61 10.70
CA VAL A 274 -20.35 -10.84 12.05
C VAL A 274 -21.61 -10.00 12.25
N ASN A 275 -22.73 -10.66 12.50
CA ASN A 275 -23.96 -9.98 12.86
C ASN A 275 -23.97 -9.75 14.37
N THR A 276 -23.91 -8.49 14.77
CA THR A 276 -23.91 -8.07 16.19
C THR A 276 -25.30 -7.71 16.71
N SER A 277 -26.37 -7.91 15.90
CA SER A 277 -27.73 -7.61 16.33
C SER A 277 -28.18 -8.53 17.45
N GLY A 278 -28.71 -7.95 18.50
CA GLY A 278 -29.21 -8.68 19.69
C GLY A 278 -28.11 -9.31 20.54
N LEU A 279 -26.84 -9.11 20.21
CA LEU A 279 -25.70 -9.63 20.96
C LEU A 279 -25.11 -8.54 21.88
N ASP A 280 -24.70 -8.95 23.06
CA ASP A 280 -23.83 -8.13 23.89
C ASP A 280 -22.38 -8.08 23.34
N ILE A 281 -21.51 -7.35 24.00
CA ILE A 281 -20.15 -7.15 23.49
C ILE A 281 -19.30 -8.43 23.59
N GLU A 282 -19.51 -9.24 24.63
CA GLU A 282 -18.78 -10.49 24.86
C GLU A 282 -19.20 -11.56 23.83
N GLN A 283 -20.50 -11.68 23.58
CA GLN A 283 -21.06 -12.58 22.57
C GLN A 283 -20.58 -12.17 21.16
N SER A 284 -20.58 -10.86 20.87
CA SER A 284 -20.10 -10.32 19.59
C SER A 284 -18.61 -10.60 19.40
N LEU A 285 -17.80 -10.49 20.46
CA LEU A 285 -16.38 -10.80 20.42
C LEU A 285 -16.15 -12.30 20.21
N ALA A 286 -16.91 -13.16 20.90
CA ALA A 286 -16.81 -14.62 20.72
C ALA A 286 -17.12 -15.04 19.28
N GLU A 287 -18.14 -14.42 18.67
CA GLU A 287 -18.49 -14.68 17.26
C GLU A 287 -17.40 -14.16 16.30
N LEU A 288 -16.86 -12.98 16.59
CA LEU A 288 -15.75 -12.40 15.82
C LEU A 288 -14.51 -13.32 15.84
N LEU A 289 -14.15 -13.85 17.00
CA LEU A 289 -13.02 -14.77 17.16
C LEU A 289 -13.21 -16.07 16.38
N LYS A 290 -14.41 -16.63 16.34
CA LYS A 290 -14.71 -17.83 15.52
C LYS A 290 -14.42 -17.57 14.04
N GLN A 291 -14.80 -16.39 13.52
CA GLN A 291 -14.60 -16.04 12.11
C GLN A 291 -13.12 -15.82 11.75
N ILE A 292 -12.30 -15.39 12.70
CA ILE A 292 -10.87 -15.13 12.48
C ILE A 292 -10.03 -16.41 12.61
N SER A 293 -10.47 -17.37 13.47
CA SER A 293 -9.73 -18.60 13.77
C SER A 293 -9.87 -19.68 12.70
N VAL A 294 -10.70 -19.49 11.68
CA VAL A 294 -10.88 -20.35 10.52
C VAL A 294 -9.96 -19.93 9.39
#